data_f2fc6bc4339f1ce26b6e8f0aafbf2970
#
_entry.id   f2fc6bc4339f1ce26b6e8f0aafbf2970
#
_cell.length_a   1.000
_cell.length_b   1.000
_cell.length_c   1.000
_cell.angle_alpha   90.00
_cell.angle_beta   90.00
_cell.angle_gamma   90.00
#
_symmetry.space_group_name_H-M   'P 1'
#
loop_
_entity.id
_entity.type
_entity.pdbx_description
1 polymer ?
#
loop_
_entity_poly.entity_id
_entity_poly.type
_entity_poly.pdbx_seq_one_letter_code
_entity_poly.pdbx_strand_id
1 'polypeptide(L)'
;MAQEEKTEASDALEEITSIGTDQIYSASQWQLMWWRLKRHKLAMIASITLAILYFIVIFADFLAVAEPKLSEAKRGEMPPQGIRLTFDGINPQLYVYGTKGVRDPKTFKKVFKPDETVQVPIRLFAKGYEYKLLGFIPLDRHLFGVNAPLKAEETIYLLGTDVQGRDVWSRLMLATRISMTIGLLSVSLSLFLGVLLGGLSGYYGGLLDLVIQRIIEILRSIPTIPLWMAIAASVPQDWSIIRVYFAITIIIAMFEWTRLAREVRGRFLSLRDEDFVTAAALLGASKVRIIFRHMVPSFMSHIIASSTLMIPFIIISETSLSFLGLGLRPPAISWGVMLQAAQNIQTIALTPWQLIPAAFVIVAVLAFNFLGDGLRDAADPYG
;
A
#
# COMPACT_ATOMS: atom_id res chain seq x y z
N MET A 1 12.24 28.13 -22.61
CA MET A 1 11.84 26.72 -22.89
C MET A 1 12.87 25.99 -23.73
N ALA A 2 13.03 26.23 -25.07
CA ALA A 2 14.03 25.49 -25.91
C ALA A 2 15.50 25.74 -25.54
N GLN A 3 15.84 26.85 -24.94
CA GLN A 3 17.19 27.19 -24.43
C GLN A 3 17.46 26.59 -23.04
N GLU A 4 16.47 26.53 -22.20
CA GLU A 4 16.56 25.87 -20.89
C GLU A 4 16.68 24.34 -21.01
N GLU A 5 15.94 23.71 -21.93
CA GLU A 5 16.09 22.28 -22.24
C GLU A 5 17.49 21.92 -22.80
N LYS A 6 18.09 22.80 -23.59
CA LYS A 6 19.48 22.61 -24.07
C LYS A 6 20.51 22.78 -22.95
N THR A 7 20.29 23.67 -22.02
CA THR A 7 21.20 23.88 -20.88
C THR A 7 21.09 22.70 -19.89
N GLU A 8 19.88 22.21 -19.58
CA GLU A 8 19.70 21.02 -18.75
C GLU A 8 20.29 19.74 -19.39
N ALA A 9 20.19 19.59 -20.73
CA ALA A 9 20.80 18.47 -21.43
C ALA A 9 22.34 18.58 -21.46
N SER A 10 22.89 19.79 -21.54
CA SER A 10 24.33 20.03 -21.49
C SER A 10 24.91 19.76 -20.11
N ASP A 11 24.22 20.24 -19.05
CA ASP A 11 24.63 20.01 -17.67
C ASP A 11 24.52 18.53 -17.29
N ALA A 12 23.51 17.81 -17.82
CA ALA A 12 23.39 16.37 -17.66
C ALA A 12 24.50 15.58 -18.35
N LEU A 13 24.96 16.05 -19.49
CA LEU A 13 26.12 15.48 -20.24
C LEU A 13 27.46 15.76 -19.54
N GLU A 14 27.65 16.95 -18.96
CA GLU A 14 28.86 17.28 -18.19
C GLU A 14 28.93 16.50 -16.86
N GLU A 15 27.79 16.27 -16.20
CA GLU A 15 27.73 15.46 -14.97
C GLU A 15 27.95 13.95 -15.25
N ILE A 16 27.54 13.47 -16.44
CA ILE A 16 27.86 12.10 -16.92
C ILE A 16 29.35 11.97 -17.24
N THR A 17 29.98 13.02 -17.76
CA THR A 17 31.41 13.02 -18.06
C THR A 17 32.27 13.16 -16.80
N SER A 18 31.74 13.71 -15.72
CA SER A 18 32.45 13.82 -14.43
C SER A 18 32.43 12.52 -13.60
N ILE A 19 31.50 11.62 -13.86
CA ILE A 19 31.58 10.24 -13.37
C ILE A 19 32.52 9.54 -14.33
N GLY A 20 33.79 9.35 -13.94
CA GLY A 20 34.81 8.83 -14.81
C GLY A 20 34.29 7.68 -15.67
N THR A 21 34.53 7.75 -16.98
CA THR A 21 34.08 6.78 -18.00
C THR A 21 34.29 5.32 -17.56
N ASP A 22 35.34 5.04 -16.80
CA ASP A 22 35.67 3.72 -16.25
C ASP A 22 34.64 3.18 -15.23
N GLN A 23 33.98 4.06 -14.48
CA GLN A 23 32.94 3.65 -13.51
C GLN A 23 31.63 3.26 -14.19
N ILE A 24 31.29 3.86 -15.32
CA ILE A 24 30.09 3.53 -16.10
C ILE A 24 30.24 2.18 -16.78
N TYR A 25 31.41 1.88 -17.33
CA TYR A 25 31.71 0.60 -18.01
C TYR A 25 31.79 -0.59 -17.03
N SER A 26 32.14 -0.36 -15.78
CA SER A 26 32.21 -1.39 -14.73
C SER A 26 30.95 -1.50 -13.88
N ALA A 27 29.98 -0.60 -14.04
CA ALA A 27 28.78 -0.55 -13.25
C ALA A 27 27.82 -1.71 -13.57
N SER A 28 27.27 -2.35 -12.53
CA SER A 28 26.22 -3.34 -12.69
C SER A 28 24.92 -2.67 -13.18
N GLN A 29 24.02 -3.45 -13.85
CA GLN A 29 22.71 -2.96 -14.27
C GLN A 29 21.93 -2.30 -13.13
N TRP A 30 22.03 -2.85 -11.90
CA TRP A 30 21.37 -2.31 -10.71
C TRP A 30 21.90 -0.94 -10.29
N GLN A 31 23.22 -0.72 -10.42
CA GLN A 31 23.85 0.57 -10.14
C GLN A 31 23.39 1.63 -11.14
N LEU A 32 23.35 1.28 -12.44
CA LEU A 32 22.86 2.18 -13.49
C LEU A 32 21.39 2.55 -13.27
N MET A 33 20.52 1.55 -12.99
CA MET A 33 19.13 1.79 -12.63
C MET A 33 18.99 2.72 -11.42
N TRP A 34 19.78 2.49 -10.37
CA TRP A 34 19.74 3.31 -9.16
C TRP A 34 20.15 4.76 -9.43
N TRP A 35 21.19 4.98 -10.24
CA TRP A 35 21.61 6.32 -10.60
C TRP A 35 20.57 7.06 -11.44
N ARG A 36 19.94 6.38 -12.40
CA ARG A 36 18.85 6.95 -13.20
C ARG A 36 17.62 7.24 -12.35
N LEU A 37 17.20 6.32 -11.47
CA LEU A 37 16.07 6.51 -10.56
C LEU A 37 16.28 7.72 -9.65
N LYS A 38 17.49 7.94 -9.12
CA LYS A 38 17.80 9.11 -8.30
C LYS A 38 17.59 10.45 -9.02
N ARG A 39 17.73 10.48 -10.33
CA ARG A 39 17.50 11.69 -11.14
C ARG A 39 16.01 11.97 -11.34
N HIS A 40 15.16 10.96 -11.25
CA HIS A 40 13.72 11.10 -11.41
C HIS A 40 13.08 11.63 -10.13
N LYS A 41 12.92 12.96 -10.01
CA LYS A 41 12.45 13.64 -8.77
C LYS A 41 11.12 13.07 -8.23
N LEU A 42 10.13 12.84 -9.12
CA LEU A 42 8.82 12.30 -8.72
C LEU A 42 8.94 10.88 -8.17
N ALA A 43 9.75 10.01 -8.77
CA ALA A 43 9.98 8.66 -8.28
C ALA A 43 10.70 8.67 -6.91
N MET A 44 11.61 9.62 -6.67
CA MET A 44 12.26 9.78 -5.37
C MET A 44 11.28 10.23 -4.28
N ILE A 45 10.42 11.22 -4.57
CA ILE A 45 9.34 11.63 -3.64
C ILE A 45 8.40 10.44 -3.37
N ALA A 46 8.01 9.72 -4.41
CA ALA A 46 7.18 8.53 -4.30
C ALA A 46 7.85 7.44 -3.44
N SER A 47 9.15 7.20 -3.62
CA SER A 47 9.92 6.25 -2.81
C SER A 47 9.91 6.62 -1.33
N ILE A 48 10.11 7.90 -1.00
CA ILE A 48 10.05 8.40 0.38
C ILE A 48 8.63 8.23 0.95
N THR A 49 7.60 8.58 0.16
CA THR A 49 6.20 8.42 0.57
C THR A 49 5.87 6.96 0.87
N LEU A 50 6.29 6.03 0.00
CA LEU A 50 6.11 4.60 0.22
C LEU A 50 6.92 4.10 1.42
N ALA A 51 8.13 4.60 1.64
CA ALA A 51 8.92 4.27 2.83
C ALA A 51 8.19 4.69 4.12
N ILE A 52 7.55 5.86 4.13
CA ILE A 52 6.70 6.33 5.25
C ILE A 52 5.48 5.41 5.42
N LEU A 53 4.80 5.06 4.33
CA LEU A 53 3.63 4.15 4.40
C LEU A 53 4.03 2.76 4.91
N TYR A 54 5.17 2.20 4.47
CA TYR A 54 5.66 0.92 4.99
C TYR A 54 6.20 1.02 6.42
N PHE A 55 6.74 2.17 6.82
CA PHE A 55 7.02 2.44 8.22
C PHE A 55 5.74 2.37 9.07
N ILE A 56 4.64 2.98 8.59
CA ILE A 56 3.33 2.85 9.24
C ILE A 56 2.87 1.38 9.28
N VAL A 57 3.04 0.61 8.21
CA VAL A 57 2.70 -0.83 8.16
C VAL A 57 3.41 -1.60 9.29
N ILE A 58 4.71 -1.38 9.45
CA ILE A 58 5.53 -2.09 10.45
C ILE A 58 5.13 -1.66 11.86
N PHE A 59 4.99 -0.36 12.09
CA PHE A 59 4.78 0.23 13.41
C PHE A 59 3.33 0.63 13.69
N ALA A 60 2.33 0.06 12.99
CA ALA A 60 0.93 0.47 13.09
C ALA A 60 0.39 0.45 14.53
N ASP A 61 0.66 -0.61 15.32
CA ASP A 61 0.21 -0.68 16.71
C ASP A 61 0.96 0.33 17.61
N PHE A 62 2.24 0.57 17.34
CA PHE A 62 3.03 1.57 18.06
C PHE A 62 2.54 3.00 17.77
N LEU A 63 2.07 3.27 16.56
CA LEU A 63 1.52 4.57 16.14
C LEU A 63 0.06 4.76 16.57
N ALA A 64 -0.66 3.68 16.86
CA ALA A 64 -2.02 3.74 17.37
C ALA A 64 -2.04 4.32 18.79
N VAL A 65 -3.00 5.21 19.08
CA VAL A 65 -3.12 5.88 20.39
C VAL A 65 -4.11 5.15 21.29
N ALA A 66 -5.17 4.59 20.71
CA ALA A 66 -6.23 3.88 21.40
C ALA A 66 -6.41 2.49 20.81
N GLU A 67 -6.98 1.56 21.57
CA GLU A 67 -7.31 0.24 21.06
C GLU A 67 -8.29 0.37 19.87
N PRO A 68 -7.93 -0.05 18.65
CA PRO A 68 -8.71 0.23 17.44
C PRO A 68 -10.10 -0.44 17.41
N LYS A 69 -10.31 -1.43 18.25
CA LYS A 69 -11.59 -2.16 18.38
C LYS A 69 -12.48 -1.60 19.49
N LEU A 70 -11.92 -0.80 20.37
CA LEU A 70 -12.68 -0.21 21.49
C LEU A 70 -13.72 0.74 20.93
N SER A 71 -14.98 0.46 21.24
CA SER A 71 -16.14 1.25 20.81
C SER A 71 -16.75 1.94 22.01
N GLU A 72 -16.88 3.27 21.94
CA GLU A 72 -17.53 4.07 22.96
C GLU A 72 -18.70 4.86 22.35
N ALA A 73 -19.89 4.30 22.40
CA ALA A 73 -21.09 4.91 21.81
C ALA A 73 -21.35 6.36 22.29
N LYS A 74 -20.91 6.72 23.49
CA LYS A 74 -21.01 8.10 24.01
C LYS A 74 -20.17 9.11 23.21
N ARG A 75 -19.19 8.65 22.41
CA ARG A 75 -18.23 9.45 21.64
C ARG A 75 -18.38 9.29 20.12
N GLY A 76 -19.48 8.72 19.68
CA GLY A 76 -19.76 8.61 18.24
C GLY A 76 -19.74 9.96 17.55
N GLU A 77 -19.07 10.02 16.40
CA GLU A 77 -18.98 11.21 15.53
C GLU A 77 -18.30 12.43 16.19
N MET A 78 -17.35 12.20 17.10
CA MET A 78 -16.58 13.28 17.70
C MET A 78 -15.59 13.86 16.69
N PRO A 79 -15.52 15.21 16.54
CA PRO A 79 -14.62 15.85 15.59
C PRO A 79 -13.16 15.69 16.01
N PRO A 80 -12.20 15.86 15.07
CA PRO A 80 -10.78 15.92 15.36
C PRO A 80 -10.44 16.96 16.41
N GLN A 81 -9.58 16.58 17.36
CA GLN A 81 -9.06 17.50 18.38
C GLN A 81 -7.80 18.21 17.85
N GLY A 82 -7.79 19.52 17.95
CA GLY A 82 -6.60 20.32 17.60
C GLY A 82 -5.48 20.19 18.63
N ILE A 83 -4.28 19.83 18.17
CA ILE A 83 -3.08 19.85 19.00
C ILE A 83 -2.68 21.30 19.27
N ARG A 84 -2.40 21.61 20.53
CA ARG A 84 -1.95 22.92 20.99
C ARG A 84 -0.62 22.79 21.72
N LEU A 85 0.14 23.89 21.70
CA LEU A 85 1.41 24.00 22.39
C LEU A 85 1.26 24.97 23.57
N THR A 86 1.67 24.54 24.74
CA THR A 86 1.85 25.40 25.91
C THR A 86 3.29 25.31 26.40
N PHE A 87 3.72 26.30 27.15
CA PHE A 87 5.04 26.28 27.74
C PHE A 87 4.88 26.23 29.28
N ASP A 88 5.38 25.14 29.87
CA ASP A 88 5.54 25.05 31.33
C ASP A 88 6.97 25.42 31.66
N GLY A 89 7.16 26.74 31.95
CA GLY A 89 8.48 27.34 32.03
C GLY A 89 9.21 27.32 30.69
N ILE A 90 10.32 26.60 30.58
CA ILE A 90 11.14 26.48 29.35
C ILE A 90 10.71 25.24 28.52
N ASN A 91 9.94 24.33 29.10
CA ASN A 91 9.60 23.05 28.44
C ASN A 91 8.32 23.19 27.59
N PRO A 92 8.41 22.95 26.26
CA PRO A 92 7.23 22.93 25.42
C PRO A 92 6.40 21.64 25.70
N GLN A 93 5.12 21.81 25.98
CA GLN A 93 4.20 20.73 26.22
C GLN A 93 3.06 20.74 25.20
N LEU A 94 2.88 19.63 24.48
CA LEU A 94 1.76 19.45 23.59
C LEU A 94 0.53 18.97 24.39
N TYR A 95 -0.64 19.51 24.07
CA TYR A 95 -1.89 19.12 24.70
C TYR A 95 -3.07 19.22 23.73
N VAL A 96 -4.16 18.59 24.07
CA VAL A 96 -5.48 18.78 23.46
C VAL A 96 -6.47 19.22 24.52
N TYR A 97 -7.50 19.95 24.12
CA TYR A 97 -8.61 20.21 25.03
C TYR A 97 -9.50 19.00 25.18
N GLY A 98 -10.01 18.75 26.38
CA GLY A 98 -11.08 17.79 26.62
C GLY A 98 -12.30 18.13 25.77
N THR A 99 -13.21 17.18 25.57
CA THR A 99 -14.37 17.38 24.71
C THR A 99 -15.65 17.05 25.45
N LYS A 100 -16.56 18.02 25.55
CA LYS A 100 -17.90 17.83 26.11
C LYS A 100 -18.94 17.69 25.02
N GLY A 101 -19.73 16.61 25.07
CA GLY A 101 -20.87 16.40 24.20
C GLY A 101 -22.14 17.05 24.77
N VAL A 102 -22.66 18.04 24.09
CA VAL A 102 -23.92 18.72 24.44
C VAL A 102 -24.99 18.36 23.41
N ARG A 103 -26.22 18.05 23.85
CA ARG A 103 -27.32 17.83 22.89
C ARG A 103 -27.84 19.18 22.39
N ASP A 104 -27.89 19.32 21.06
CA ASP A 104 -28.52 20.46 20.44
C ASP A 104 -30.04 20.42 20.71
N PRO A 105 -30.64 21.48 21.29
CA PRO A 105 -32.08 21.49 21.63
C PRO A 105 -33.00 21.40 20.42
N LYS A 106 -32.53 21.78 19.21
CA LYS A 106 -33.35 21.81 17.99
C LYS A 106 -33.26 20.48 17.23
N THR A 107 -32.06 19.89 17.12
CA THR A 107 -31.82 18.70 16.31
C THR A 107 -31.74 17.42 17.11
N PHE A 108 -31.68 17.54 18.45
CA PHE A 108 -31.42 16.46 19.42
C PHE A 108 -30.11 15.71 19.16
N LYS A 109 -29.29 16.15 18.20
CA LYS A 109 -27.99 15.57 17.90
C LYS A 109 -26.98 15.98 18.97
N LYS A 110 -26.06 15.08 19.24
CA LYS A 110 -24.94 15.37 20.13
C LYS A 110 -23.90 16.18 19.37
N VAL A 111 -23.64 17.37 19.82
CA VAL A 111 -22.60 18.27 19.30
C VAL A 111 -21.46 18.30 20.31
N PHE A 112 -20.25 18.05 19.85
CA PHE A 112 -19.07 18.09 20.69
C PHE A 112 -18.43 19.47 20.65
N LYS A 113 -18.16 20.05 21.83
CA LYS A 113 -17.46 21.31 21.98
C LYS A 113 -16.16 21.10 22.78
N PRO A 114 -15.07 21.79 22.45
CA PRO A 114 -13.86 21.77 23.25
C PRO A 114 -14.17 22.28 24.67
N ASP A 115 -13.68 21.59 25.67
CA ASP A 115 -13.70 22.04 27.05
C ASP A 115 -12.34 22.65 27.38
N GLU A 116 -12.28 23.98 27.34
CA GLU A 116 -11.04 24.70 27.60
C GLU A 116 -10.56 24.58 29.06
N THR A 117 -11.43 24.10 29.96
CA THR A 117 -11.07 23.88 31.36
C THR A 117 -10.25 22.63 31.60
N VAL A 118 -10.30 21.67 30.64
CA VAL A 118 -9.60 20.40 30.72
C VAL A 118 -8.51 20.33 29.65
N GLN A 119 -7.25 20.43 30.06
CA GLN A 119 -6.09 20.24 29.20
C GLN A 119 -5.56 18.82 29.36
N VAL A 120 -5.50 18.08 28.29
CA VAL A 120 -5.01 16.70 28.26
C VAL A 120 -3.60 16.70 27.64
N PRO A 121 -2.52 16.49 28.42
CA PRO A 121 -1.17 16.54 27.93
C PRO A 121 -0.87 15.31 27.05
N ILE A 122 -0.29 15.56 25.88
CA ILE A 122 0.25 14.51 25.00
C ILE A 122 1.64 14.15 25.50
N ARG A 123 1.86 12.87 25.78
CA ARG A 123 3.17 12.35 26.19
C ARG A 123 3.74 11.45 25.12
N LEU A 124 5.02 11.55 24.84
CA LEU A 124 5.75 10.61 24.01
C LEU A 124 6.01 9.32 24.78
N PHE A 125 6.00 8.19 24.09
CA PHE A 125 6.18 6.85 24.63
C PHE A 125 5.21 6.53 25.77
N ALA A 126 3.97 7.01 25.65
CA ALA A 126 2.93 6.80 26.65
C ALA A 126 2.58 5.31 26.79
N LYS A 127 2.28 4.89 28.02
CA LYS A 127 1.76 3.56 28.30
C LYS A 127 0.29 3.49 27.85
N GLY A 128 -0.06 2.47 27.05
CA GLY A 128 -1.41 2.25 26.53
C GLY A 128 -1.83 0.79 26.61
N TYR A 129 -2.60 0.33 25.65
CA TYR A 129 -3.02 -1.08 25.57
C TYR A 129 -1.85 -1.98 25.17
N GLU A 130 -1.90 -3.24 25.61
CA GLU A 130 -0.89 -4.24 25.24
C GLU A 130 -1.08 -4.70 23.80
N TYR A 131 0.01 -4.77 23.06
CA TYR A 131 0.02 -5.27 21.69
C TYR A 131 1.27 -6.10 21.41
N LYS A 132 1.27 -6.81 20.28
CA LYS A 132 2.44 -7.58 19.83
C LYS A 132 2.98 -6.96 18.54
N LEU A 133 4.07 -6.22 18.64
CA LEU A 133 4.74 -5.69 17.45
C LEU A 133 5.20 -6.84 16.56
N LEU A 134 4.86 -6.78 15.26
CA LEU A 134 5.11 -7.84 14.27
C LEU A 134 4.54 -9.22 14.68
N GLY A 135 3.62 -9.27 15.63
CA GLY A 135 2.98 -10.49 16.10
C GLY A 135 3.71 -11.27 17.18
N PHE A 136 4.97 -10.90 17.56
CA PHE A 136 5.78 -11.65 18.52
C PHE A 136 6.42 -10.83 19.64
N ILE A 137 6.68 -9.53 19.48
CA ILE A 137 7.27 -8.68 20.52
C ILE A 137 6.15 -8.04 21.35
N PRO A 138 5.95 -8.44 22.63
CA PRO A 138 4.95 -7.81 23.48
C PRO A 138 5.42 -6.42 23.90
N LEU A 139 4.58 -5.40 23.68
CA LEU A 139 4.81 -4.01 24.04
C LEU A 139 3.52 -3.39 24.58
N ASP A 140 3.66 -2.37 25.44
CA ASP A 140 2.56 -1.61 26.03
C ASP A 140 2.74 -0.08 25.83
N ARG A 141 3.76 0.32 25.06
CA ARG A 141 4.08 1.73 24.82
C ARG A 141 3.77 2.14 23.40
N HIS A 142 3.17 3.30 23.25
CA HIS A 142 2.81 3.92 21.98
C HIS A 142 3.64 5.18 21.76
N LEU A 143 3.84 5.57 20.49
CA LEU A 143 4.68 6.73 20.13
C LEU A 143 4.23 7.99 20.88
N PHE A 144 2.93 8.19 20.97
CA PHE A 144 2.32 9.27 21.73
C PHE A 144 0.97 8.82 22.28
N GLY A 145 0.52 9.48 23.31
CA GLY A 145 -0.74 9.16 23.96
C GLY A 145 -0.89 9.89 25.28
N VAL A 146 -1.78 9.39 26.11
CA VAL A 146 -2.01 9.85 27.47
C VAL A 146 -1.80 8.67 28.41
N ASN A 147 -1.20 8.91 29.57
CA ASN A 147 -1.02 7.83 30.54
C ASN A 147 -2.38 7.50 31.21
N ALA A 148 -2.76 6.23 31.14
CA ALA A 148 -3.96 5.71 31.80
C ALA A 148 -3.82 5.74 33.34
N PRO A 149 -4.92 5.75 34.11
CA PRO A 149 -6.31 5.68 33.68
C PRO A 149 -6.90 7.06 33.46
N LEU A 150 -7.53 7.26 32.29
CA LEU A 150 -8.20 8.52 31.97
C LEU A 150 -9.70 8.36 32.03
N LYS A 151 -10.36 9.43 32.50
CA LYS A 151 -11.80 9.55 32.32
C LYS A 151 -12.11 9.60 30.83
N ALA A 152 -13.31 9.18 30.49
CA ALA A 152 -13.80 9.20 29.11
C ALA A 152 -13.61 10.55 28.37
N GLU A 153 -13.48 11.65 29.13
CA GLU A 153 -13.37 13.01 28.63
C GLU A 153 -11.92 13.44 28.36
N GLU A 154 -10.96 12.63 28.77
CA GLU A 154 -9.52 12.95 28.76
C GLU A 154 -8.71 12.14 27.74
N THR A 155 -9.36 11.55 26.75
CA THR A 155 -8.73 10.79 25.66
C THR A 155 -8.36 11.71 24.49
N ILE A 156 -7.36 11.26 23.70
CA ILE A 156 -6.91 11.94 22.49
C ILE A 156 -7.54 11.29 21.28
N TYR A 157 -8.25 12.10 20.48
CA TYR A 157 -8.81 11.70 19.18
C TYR A 157 -8.33 12.65 18.08
N LEU A 158 -7.10 12.42 17.60
CA LEU A 158 -6.44 13.34 16.64
C LEU A 158 -7.23 13.51 15.34
N LEU A 159 -7.81 12.42 14.82
CA LEU A 159 -8.65 12.43 13.63
C LEU A 159 -10.13 12.22 13.96
N GLY A 160 -10.52 12.48 15.21
CA GLY A 160 -11.89 12.27 15.66
C GLY A 160 -12.27 10.79 15.77
N THR A 161 -13.58 10.54 15.87
CA THR A 161 -14.13 9.20 15.99
C THR A 161 -15.10 8.88 14.86
N ASP A 162 -15.33 7.58 14.63
CA ASP A 162 -16.39 7.10 13.74
C ASP A 162 -17.77 7.07 14.43
N VAL A 163 -18.80 6.60 13.73
CA VAL A 163 -20.19 6.51 14.23
C VAL A 163 -20.27 5.66 15.51
N GLN A 164 -19.39 4.68 15.68
CA GLN A 164 -19.33 3.81 16.85
C GLN A 164 -18.43 4.35 17.98
N GLY A 165 -17.86 5.54 17.81
CA GLY A 165 -16.95 6.14 18.79
C GLY A 165 -15.56 5.52 18.83
N ARG A 166 -15.15 4.83 17.76
CA ARG A 166 -13.80 4.27 17.64
C ARG A 166 -12.84 5.30 17.09
N ASP A 167 -11.61 5.30 17.59
CA ASP A 167 -10.56 6.25 17.17
C ASP A 167 -10.19 6.07 15.70
N VAL A 168 -10.39 7.11 14.89
CA VAL A 168 -10.11 7.08 13.44
C VAL A 168 -8.61 7.00 13.16
N TRP A 169 -7.76 7.68 13.96
CA TRP A 169 -6.31 7.65 13.79
C TRP A 169 -5.76 6.22 13.97
N SER A 170 -6.05 5.58 15.11
CA SER A 170 -5.56 4.23 15.41
C SER A 170 -6.06 3.20 14.39
N ARG A 171 -7.32 3.32 13.97
CA ARG A 171 -7.89 2.49 12.91
C ARG A 171 -7.22 2.71 11.56
N LEU A 172 -6.87 3.95 11.21
CA LEU A 172 -6.19 4.29 9.97
C LEU A 172 -4.79 3.67 9.90
N MET A 173 -4.03 3.69 11.00
CA MET A 173 -2.71 3.04 11.07
C MET A 173 -2.83 1.52 10.81
N LEU A 174 -3.78 0.85 11.46
CA LEU A 174 -4.01 -0.58 11.22
C LEU A 174 -4.58 -0.88 9.83
N ALA A 175 -5.47 -0.01 9.32
CA ALA A 175 -6.01 -0.13 7.96
C ALA A 175 -4.90 -0.07 6.92
N THR A 176 -3.93 0.83 7.11
CA THR A 176 -2.75 0.95 6.24
C THR A 176 -1.96 -0.36 6.20
N ARG A 177 -1.75 -1.01 7.36
CA ARG A 177 -1.10 -2.33 7.41
C ARG A 177 -1.83 -3.35 6.55
N ILE A 178 -3.14 -3.48 6.73
CA ILE A 178 -3.93 -4.51 6.03
C ILE A 178 -3.96 -4.23 4.52
N SER A 179 -4.34 -3.03 4.10
CA SER A 179 -4.47 -2.72 2.67
C SER A 179 -3.14 -2.79 1.93
N MET A 180 -2.04 -2.29 2.52
CA MET A 180 -0.70 -2.35 1.92
C MET A 180 -0.13 -3.78 1.86
N THR A 181 -0.38 -4.61 2.89
CA THR A 181 0.11 -5.99 2.89
C THR A 181 -0.66 -6.88 1.93
N ILE A 182 -1.96 -6.69 1.74
CA ILE A 182 -2.74 -7.37 0.69
C ILE A 182 -2.14 -7.06 -0.68
N GLY A 183 -1.86 -5.77 -0.97
CA GLY A 183 -1.23 -5.35 -2.22
C GLY A 183 0.08 -6.08 -2.49
N LEU A 184 0.96 -6.09 -1.50
CA LEU A 184 2.28 -6.73 -1.62
C LEU A 184 2.19 -8.26 -1.76
N LEU A 185 1.35 -8.92 -0.95
CA LEU A 185 1.20 -10.37 -1.01
C LEU A 185 0.54 -10.83 -2.31
N SER A 186 -0.50 -10.12 -2.78
CA SER A 186 -1.16 -10.43 -4.04
C SER A 186 -0.21 -10.26 -5.22
N VAL A 187 0.58 -9.17 -5.26
CA VAL A 187 1.56 -8.96 -6.33
C VAL A 187 2.66 -10.02 -6.29
N SER A 188 3.12 -10.43 -5.11
CA SER A 188 4.14 -11.46 -4.98
C SER A 188 3.66 -12.81 -5.52
N LEU A 189 2.42 -13.18 -5.23
CA LEU A 189 1.80 -14.40 -5.76
C LEU A 189 1.56 -14.31 -7.27
N SER A 190 1.07 -13.15 -7.75
CA SER A 190 0.87 -12.90 -9.18
C SER A 190 2.19 -12.90 -9.94
N LEU A 191 3.25 -12.36 -9.35
CA LEU A 191 4.61 -12.37 -9.91
C LEU A 191 5.13 -13.80 -10.05
N PHE A 192 5.00 -14.60 -9.01
CA PHE A 192 5.42 -15.99 -9.05
C PHE A 192 4.68 -16.78 -10.15
N LEU A 193 3.35 -16.70 -10.19
CA LEU A 193 2.54 -17.38 -11.21
C LEU A 193 2.80 -16.82 -12.61
N GLY A 194 2.89 -15.51 -12.74
CA GLY A 194 3.12 -14.82 -14.03
C GLY A 194 4.46 -15.19 -14.65
N VAL A 195 5.53 -15.18 -13.87
CA VAL A 195 6.87 -15.56 -14.34
C VAL A 195 6.93 -17.07 -14.64
N LEU A 196 6.37 -17.90 -13.78
CA LEU A 196 6.37 -19.35 -13.97
C LEU A 196 5.59 -19.74 -15.22
N LEU A 197 4.31 -19.37 -15.30
CA LEU A 197 3.42 -19.80 -16.39
C LEU A 197 3.74 -19.06 -17.69
N GLY A 198 4.08 -17.76 -17.63
CA GLY A 198 4.52 -16.99 -18.79
C GLY A 198 5.85 -17.49 -19.36
N GLY A 199 6.80 -17.81 -18.47
CA GLY A 199 8.09 -18.39 -18.86
C GLY A 199 7.95 -19.78 -19.50
N LEU A 200 7.14 -20.67 -18.90
CA LEU A 200 6.85 -21.98 -19.49
C LEU A 200 6.16 -21.85 -20.85
N SER A 201 5.16 -21.00 -20.97
CA SER A 201 4.43 -20.71 -22.20
C SER A 201 5.37 -20.20 -23.30
N GLY A 202 6.19 -19.18 -23.00
CA GLY A 202 7.10 -18.57 -23.97
C GLY A 202 8.28 -19.45 -24.38
N TYR A 203 8.84 -20.22 -23.45
CA TYR A 203 10.01 -21.08 -23.70
C TYR A 203 9.67 -22.36 -24.47
N TYR A 204 8.65 -23.09 -24.00
CA TYR A 204 8.29 -24.38 -24.60
C TYR A 204 7.44 -24.22 -25.86
N GLY A 205 6.55 -23.24 -25.91
CA GLY A 205 5.62 -23.06 -27.03
C GLY A 205 4.63 -24.23 -27.20
N GLY A 206 4.13 -24.43 -28.42
CA GLY A 206 3.30 -25.55 -28.80
C GLY A 206 2.00 -25.72 -27.99
N LEU A 207 1.66 -26.94 -27.62
CA LEU A 207 0.42 -27.26 -26.89
C LEU A 207 0.37 -26.62 -25.50
N LEU A 208 1.51 -26.55 -24.79
CA LEU A 208 1.59 -25.92 -23.46
C LEU A 208 1.26 -24.42 -23.52
N ASP A 209 1.82 -23.73 -24.51
CA ASP A 209 1.51 -22.33 -24.77
C ASP A 209 0.02 -22.14 -25.08
N LEU A 210 -0.52 -22.95 -25.99
CA LEU A 210 -1.93 -22.89 -26.39
C LEU A 210 -2.86 -23.06 -25.17
N VAL A 211 -2.60 -24.04 -24.30
CA VAL A 211 -3.42 -24.27 -23.09
C VAL A 211 -3.34 -23.10 -22.14
N ILE A 212 -2.13 -22.61 -21.82
CA ILE A 212 -1.94 -21.47 -20.90
C ILE A 212 -2.62 -20.22 -21.46
N GLN A 213 -2.45 -19.91 -22.76
CA GLN A 213 -3.09 -18.75 -23.36
C GLN A 213 -4.61 -18.88 -23.38
N ARG A 214 -5.16 -20.10 -23.59
CA ARG A 214 -6.61 -20.33 -23.54
C ARG A 214 -7.17 -20.10 -22.13
N ILE A 215 -6.47 -20.52 -21.09
CA ILE A 215 -6.85 -20.23 -19.69
C ILE A 215 -6.84 -18.73 -19.44
N ILE A 216 -5.78 -18.02 -19.88
CA ILE A 216 -5.69 -16.58 -19.75
C ILE A 216 -6.84 -15.87 -20.47
N GLU A 217 -7.18 -16.29 -21.69
CA GLU A 217 -8.29 -15.72 -22.46
C GLU A 217 -9.62 -15.89 -21.75
N ILE A 218 -9.91 -17.10 -21.24
CA ILE A 218 -11.13 -17.38 -20.48
C ILE A 218 -11.21 -16.48 -19.24
N LEU A 219 -10.14 -16.41 -18.44
CA LEU A 219 -10.13 -15.59 -17.22
C LEU A 219 -10.31 -14.10 -17.52
N ARG A 220 -9.78 -13.61 -18.65
CA ARG A 220 -9.87 -12.20 -19.05
C ARG A 220 -11.13 -11.86 -19.85
N SER A 221 -11.88 -12.83 -20.32
CA SER A 221 -13.15 -12.59 -21.02
C SER A 221 -14.27 -12.16 -20.07
N ILE A 222 -14.13 -12.46 -18.78
CA ILE A 222 -15.11 -12.13 -17.76
C ILE A 222 -14.74 -10.77 -17.14
N PRO A 223 -15.70 -9.84 -17.00
CA PRO A 223 -15.45 -8.61 -16.29
C PRO A 223 -14.96 -8.87 -14.85
N THR A 224 -13.76 -8.40 -14.52
CA THR A 224 -13.06 -8.77 -13.28
C THR A 224 -13.81 -8.37 -12.01
N ILE A 225 -14.36 -7.16 -11.95
CA ILE A 225 -15.07 -6.66 -10.76
C ILE A 225 -16.31 -7.51 -10.44
N PRO A 226 -17.27 -7.76 -11.37
CA PRO A 226 -18.39 -8.66 -11.10
C PRO A 226 -17.98 -10.07 -10.71
N LEU A 227 -16.92 -10.59 -11.32
CA LEU A 227 -16.42 -11.93 -10.99
C LEU A 227 -15.86 -11.98 -9.56
N TRP A 228 -15.04 -11.00 -9.17
CA TRP A 228 -14.55 -10.88 -7.80
C TRP A 228 -15.68 -10.73 -6.79
N MET A 229 -16.71 -9.93 -7.13
CA MET A 229 -17.91 -9.77 -6.30
C MET A 229 -18.63 -11.12 -6.09
N ALA A 230 -18.81 -11.90 -7.15
CA ALA A 230 -19.47 -13.20 -7.07
C ALA A 230 -18.66 -14.20 -6.22
N ILE A 231 -17.34 -14.26 -6.41
CA ILE A 231 -16.46 -15.15 -5.63
C ILE A 231 -16.39 -14.69 -4.17
N ALA A 232 -16.22 -13.41 -3.93
CA ALA A 232 -16.17 -12.84 -2.58
C ALA A 232 -17.50 -13.02 -1.81
N ALA A 233 -18.63 -12.94 -2.50
CA ALA A 233 -19.94 -13.24 -1.92
C ALA A 233 -20.11 -14.71 -1.52
N SER A 234 -19.35 -15.62 -2.12
CA SER A 234 -19.33 -17.05 -1.77
C SER A 234 -18.47 -17.35 -0.54
N VAL A 235 -17.67 -16.39 -0.06
CA VAL A 235 -16.84 -16.57 1.15
C VAL A 235 -17.75 -16.64 2.38
N PRO A 236 -17.68 -17.73 3.19
CA PRO A 236 -18.50 -17.89 4.36
C PRO A 236 -18.35 -16.74 5.36
N GLN A 237 -19.44 -16.30 5.96
CA GLN A 237 -19.45 -15.15 6.88
C GLN A 237 -18.85 -15.46 8.24
N ASP A 238 -18.78 -16.74 8.61
CA ASP A 238 -18.21 -17.25 9.86
C ASP A 238 -16.69 -17.41 9.83
N TRP A 239 -16.07 -17.16 8.67
CA TRP A 239 -14.61 -17.24 8.56
C TRP A 239 -13.92 -16.18 9.41
N SER A 240 -12.80 -16.58 10.03
CA SER A 240 -11.95 -15.64 10.76
C SER A 240 -11.40 -14.56 9.81
N ILE A 241 -11.09 -13.37 10.36
CA ILE A 241 -10.51 -12.23 9.59
C ILE A 241 -9.30 -12.68 8.77
N ILE A 242 -8.44 -13.54 9.33
CA ILE A 242 -7.24 -14.05 8.67
C ILE A 242 -7.61 -14.91 7.46
N ARG A 243 -8.61 -15.78 7.57
CA ARG A 243 -9.06 -16.60 6.43
C ARG A 243 -9.62 -15.75 5.30
N VAL A 244 -10.47 -14.76 5.64
CA VAL A 244 -11.03 -13.83 4.65
C VAL A 244 -9.91 -13.01 3.99
N TYR A 245 -8.95 -12.52 4.77
CA TYR A 245 -7.77 -11.81 4.26
C TYR A 245 -7.02 -12.63 3.21
N PHE A 246 -6.66 -13.88 3.51
CA PHE A 246 -5.96 -14.74 2.55
C PHE A 246 -6.84 -15.11 1.35
N ALA A 247 -8.14 -15.35 1.55
CA ALA A 247 -9.05 -15.64 0.45
C ALA A 247 -9.10 -14.49 -0.56
N ILE A 248 -9.29 -13.25 -0.10
CA ILE A 248 -9.30 -12.05 -0.95
C ILE A 248 -7.96 -11.88 -1.66
N THR A 249 -6.85 -12.04 -0.94
CA THR A 249 -5.49 -11.95 -1.51
C THR A 249 -5.30 -12.96 -2.65
N ILE A 250 -5.71 -14.21 -2.45
CA ILE A 250 -5.59 -15.27 -3.45
C ILE A 250 -6.52 -15.00 -4.63
N ILE A 251 -7.78 -14.61 -4.38
CA ILE A 251 -8.75 -14.30 -5.44
C ILE A 251 -8.18 -13.23 -6.37
N ILE A 252 -7.70 -12.12 -5.83
CA ILE A 252 -7.13 -11.03 -6.65
C ILE A 252 -5.91 -11.55 -7.42
N ALA A 253 -4.98 -12.23 -6.75
CA ALA A 253 -3.76 -12.73 -7.36
C ALA A 253 -4.03 -13.75 -8.50
N MET A 254 -5.07 -14.59 -8.37
CA MET A 254 -5.47 -15.58 -9.38
C MET A 254 -5.91 -14.97 -10.72
N PHE A 255 -6.23 -13.70 -10.77
CA PHE A 255 -6.56 -13.01 -12.00
C PHE A 255 -5.42 -12.11 -12.50
N GLU A 256 -4.70 -11.47 -11.58
CA GLU A 256 -3.65 -10.51 -11.93
C GLU A 256 -2.41 -11.16 -12.56
N TRP A 257 -2.07 -12.42 -12.24
CA TRP A 257 -0.96 -13.12 -12.87
C TRP A 257 -1.06 -13.19 -14.39
N THR A 258 -2.29 -13.18 -14.93
CA THR A 258 -2.55 -13.35 -16.37
C THR A 258 -1.96 -12.22 -17.22
N ARG A 259 -1.93 -10.99 -16.68
CA ARG A 259 -1.31 -9.83 -17.34
C ARG A 259 0.20 -10.03 -17.41
N LEU A 260 0.83 -10.30 -16.27
CA LEU A 260 2.27 -10.48 -16.19
C LEU A 260 2.73 -11.70 -17.01
N ALA A 261 1.96 -12.78 -17.01
CA ALA A 261 2.29 -13.97 -17.80
C ALA A 261 2.38 -13.67 -19.30
N ARG A 262 1.50 -12.82 -19.85
CA ARG A 262 1.59 -12.40 -21.25
C ARG A 262 2.82 -11.55 -21.52
N GLU A 263 3.16 -10.63 -20.63
CA GLU A 263 4.35 -9.79 -20.73
C GLU A 263 5.63 -10.65 -20.71
N VAL A 264 5.72 -11.57 -19.73
CA VAL A 264 6.83 -12.51 -19.60
C VAL A 264 6.92 -13.44 -20.82
N ARG A 265 5.79 -14.01 -21.27
CA ARG A 265 5.76 -14.83 -22.49
C ARG A 265 6.34 -14.09 -23.70
N GLY A 266 5.90 -12.84 -23.92
CA GLY A 266 6.41 -12.03 -25.04
C GLY A 266 7.93 -11.86 -25.00
N ARG A 267 8.48 -11.59 -23.80
CA ARG A 267 9.94 -11.49 -23.61
C ARG A 267 10.65 -12.83 -23.81
N PHE A 268 10.07 -13.93 -23.35
CA PHE A 268 10.67 -15.26 -23.58
C PHE A 268 10.69 -15.66 -25.06
N LEU A 269 9.64 -15.35 -25.82
CA LEU A 269 9.61 -15.58 -27.26
C LEU A 269 10.69 -14.79 -28.00
N SER A 270 10.99 -13.57 -27.58
CA SER A 270 12.07 -12.76 -28.14
C SER A 270 13.47 -13.28 -27.74
N LEU A 271 13.63 -13.69 -26.46
CA LEU A 271 14.94 -14.06 -25.91
C LEU A 271 15.38 -15.49 -26.23
N ARG A 272 14.46 -16.41 -26.52
CA ARG A 272 14.78 -17.83 -26.66
C ARG A 272 15.73 -18.15 -27.82
N ASP A 273 15.71 -17.29 -28.84
CA ASP A 273 16.53 -17.45 -30.06
C ASP A 273 17.81 -16.61 -30.00
N GLU A 274 18.09 -15.93 -28.88
CA GLU A 274 19.32 -15.14 -28.67
C GLU A 274 20.55 -16.04 -28.43
N ASP A 275 21.71 -15.52 -28.83
CA ASP A 275 22.98 -16.27 -28.82
C ASP A 275 23.34 -16.82 -27.45
N PHE A 276 23.12 -16.05 -26.37
CA PHE A 276 23.43 -16.51 -25.01
C PHE A 276 22.56 -17.70 -24.54
N VAL A 277 21.31 -17.77 -25.01
CA VAL A 277 20.40 -18.87 -24.70
C VAL A 277 20.83 -20.12 -25.49
N THR A 278 21.11 -19.94 -26.77
CA THR A 278 21.58 -21.01 -27.66
C THR A 278 22.92 -21.57 -27.16
N ALA A 279 23.89 -20.72 -26.79
CA ALA A 279 25.17 -21.12 -26.22
C ALA A 279 24.99 -21.91 -24.92
N ALA A 280 24.13 -21.46 -24.00
CA ALA A 280 23.83 -22.19 -22.77
C ALA A 280 23.24 -23.58 -23.04
N ALA A 281 22.36 -23.70 -24.06
CA ALA A 281 21.77 -24.98 -24.46
C ALA A 281 22.81 -25.92 -25.05
N LEU A 282 23.73 -25.42 -25.90
CA LEU A 282 24.84 -26.20 -26.50
C LEU A 282 25.83 -26.69 -25.45
N LEU A 283 26.04 -25.93 -24.36
CA LEU A 283 26.86 -26.34 -23.21
C LEU A 283 26.14 -27.31 -22.27
N GLY A 284 24.94 -27.80 -22.63
CA GLY A 284 24.22 -28.82 -21.89
C GLY A 284 23.45 -28.28 -20.65
N ALA A 285 23.20 -26.98 -20.57
CA ALA A 285 22.40 -26.45 -19.49
C ALA A 285 20.95 -26.97 -19.54
N SER A 286 20.40 -27.37 -18.39
CA SER A 286 18.99 -27.77 -18.32
C SER A 286 18.07 -26.59 -18.64
N LYS A 287 16.88 -26.89 -19.21
CA LYS A 287 15.88 -25.87 -19.55
C LYS A 287 15.49 -24.99 -18.37
N VAL A 288 15.35 -25.57 -17.18
CA VAL A 288 15.06 -24.82 -15.94
C VAL A 288 16.20 -23.85 -15.61
N ARG A 289 17.48 -24.30 -15.77
CA ARG A 289 18.65 -23.44 -15.57
C ARG A 289 18.66 -22.27 -16.58
N ILE A 290 18.35 -22.53 -17.85
CA ILE A 290 18.27 -21.50 -18.90
C ILE A 290 17.20 -20.46 -18.53
N ILE A 291 16.00 -20.89 -18.15
CA ILE A 291 14.90 -20.01 -17.77
C ILE A 291 15.29 -19.13 -16.57
N PHE A 292 15.63 -19.74 -15.44
CA PHE A 292 15.77 -18.99 -14.18
C PHE A 292 17.12 -18.32 -13.98
N ARG A 293 18.19 -18.82 -14.62
CA ARG A 293 19.55 -18.28 -14.44
C ARG A 293 20.01 -17.37 -15.57
N HIS A 294 19.43 -17.50 -16.76
CA HIS A 294 19.85 -16.72 -17.93
C HIS A 294 18.72 -15.81 -18.42
N MET A 295 17.54 -16.33 -18.70
CA MET A 295 16.46 -15.53 -19.31
C MET A 295 15.77 -14.59 -18.31
N VAL A 296 15.27 -15.07 -17.15
CA VAL A 296 14.58 -14.23 -16.17
C VAL A 296 15.43 -13.06 -15.69
N PRO A 297 16.72 -13.25 -15.33
CA PRO A 297 17.56 -12.13 -14.90
C PRO A 297 17.81 -11.07 -15.97
N SER A 298 17.82 -11.44 -17.27
CA SER A 298 18.09 -10.50 -18.36
C SER A 298 17.02 -9.40 -18.52
N PHE A 299 15.81 -9.62 -18.03
CA PHE A 299 14.73 -8.62 -18.04
C PHE A 299 14.08 -8.39 -16.66
N MET A 300 14.83 -8.70 -15.59
CA MET A 300 14.35 -8.54 -14.22
C MET A 300 13.90 -7.10 -13.91
N SER A 301 14.59 -6.12 -14.46
CA SER A 301 14.24 -4.70 -14.31
C SER A 301 12.83 -4.42 -14.82
N HIS A 302 12.47 -4.98 -15.97
CA HIS A 302 11.13 -4.86 -16.54
C HIS A 302 10.08 -5.56 -15.66
N ILE A 303 10.39 -6.77 -15.15
CA ILE A 303 9.50 -7.49 -14.23
C ILE A 303 9.20 -6.65 -12.99
N ILE A 304 10.23 -6.05 -12.39
CA ILE A 304 10.08 -5.22 -11.19
C ILE A 304 9.21 -3.99 -11.49
N ALA A 305 9.46 -3.28 -12.59
CA ALA A 305 8.66 -2.14 -12.98
C ALA A 305 7.19 -2.53 -13.22
N SER A 306 6.93 -3.58 -14.01
CA SER A 306 5.57 -4.09 -14.26
C SER A 306 4.87 -4.52 -12.96
N SER A 307 5.58 -5.22 -12.07
CA SER A 307 5.02 -5.67 -10.78
C SER A 307 4.70 -4.48 -9.87
N THR A 308 5.53 -3.45 -9.85
CA THR A 308 5.28 -2.23 -9.06
C THR A 308 4.02 -1.53 -9.53
N LEU A 309 3.80 -1.43 -10.86
CA LEU A 309 2.59 -0.84 -11.46
C LEU A 309 1.32 -1.71 -11.26
N MET A 310 1.45 -2.97 -10.87
CA MET A 310 0.28 -3.80 -10.50
C MET A 310 -0.25 -3.49 -9.10
N ILE A 311 0.61 -3.06 -8.16
CA ILE A 311 0.21 -2.82 -6.75
C ILE A 311 -0.93 -1.80 -6.62
N PRO A 312 -0.90 -0.62 -7.28
CA PRO A 312 -2.00 0.35 -7.25
C PRO A 312 -3.35 -0.27 -7.62
N PHE A 313 -3.35 -1.07 -8.69
CA PHE A 313 -4.57 -1.73 -9.16
C PHE A 313 -5.12 -2.72 -8.12
N ILE A 314 -4.25 -3.49 -7.48
CA ILE A 314 -4.61 -4.44 -6.43
C ILE A 314 -5.18 -3.71 -5.20
N ILE A 315 -4.54 -2.60 -4.78
CA ILE A 315 -5.04 -1.77 -3.66
C ILE A 315 -6.43 -1.23 -3.96
N ILE A 316 -6.65 -0.69 -5.16
CA ILE A 316 -7.97 -0.19 -5.58
C ILE A 316 -8.99 -1.34 -5.60
N SER A 317 -8.59 -2.52 -6.07
CA SER A 317 -9.46 -3.70 -6.15
C SER A 317 -9.91 -4.17 -4.77
N GLU A 318 -8.99 -4.33 -3.81
CA GLU A 318 -9.31 -4.67 -2.41
C GLU A 318 -10.21 -3.60 -1.80
N THR A 319 -9.81 -2.32 -1.94
CA THR A 319 -10.57 -1.20 -1.37
C THR A 319 -11.98 -1.15 -1.92
N SER A 320 -12.17 -1.36 -3.23
CA SER A 320 -13.49 -1.37 -3.88
C SER A 320 -14.35 -2.54 -3.41
N LEU A 321 -13.79 -3.76 -3.33
CA LEU A 321 -14.50 -4.93 -2.82
C LEU A 321 -14.93 -4.74 -1.36
N SER A 322 -14.03 -4.24 -0.52
CA SER A 322 -14.31 -3.99 0.89
C SER A 322 -15.31 -2.84 1.08
N PHE A 323 -15.21 -1.78 0.27
CA PHE A 323 -16.17 -0.68 0.23
C PHE A 323 -17.58 -1.13 -0.14
N LEU A 324 -17.71 -2.05 -1.08
CA LEU A 324 -19.00 -2.65 -1.47
C LEU A 324 -19.51 -3.71 -0.46
N GLY A 325 -18.75 -3.99 0.61
CA GLY A 325 -19.12 -4.98 1.63
C GLY A 325 -18.93 -6.43 1.24
N LEU A 326 -18.24 -6.68 0.13
CA LEU A 326 -17.98 -8.02 -0.40
C LEU A 326 -16.56 -8.49 -0.12
N GLY A 327 -15.64 -7.56 0.22
CA GLY A 327 -14.29 -7.85 0.62
C GLY A 327 -14.14 -8.15 2.11
N LEU A 328 -13.15 -7.51 2.72
CA LEU A 328 -13.01 -7.52 4.18
C LEU A 328 -14.23 -6.85 4.82
N ARG A 329 -14.63 -7.38 5.97
CA ARG A 329 -15.80 -6.89 6.73
C ARG A 329 -15.42 -6.64 8.19
N PRO A 330 -16.12 -5.79 8.92
CA PRO A 330 -15.95 -5.68 10.36
C PRO A 330 -16.00 -7.08 11.05
N PRO A 331 -15.13 -7.37 12.00
CA PRO A 331 -14.22 -6.46 12.71
C PRO A 331 -12.85 -6.26 12.07
N ALA A 332 -12.60 -6.66 10.80
CA ALA A 332 -11.39 -6.31 10.07
C ALA A 332 -11.33 -4.78 9.85
N ILE A 333 -10.11 -4.25 9.73
CA ILE A 333 -9.86 -2.83 9.58
C ILE A 333 -8.98 -2.62 8.36
N SER A 334 -9.57 -2.27 7.20
CA SER A 334 -8.86 -1.86 5.99
C SER A 334 -9.35 -0.48 5.54
N TRP A 335 -8.66 0.14 4.60
CA TRP A 335 -9.12 1.42 4.03
C TRP A 335 -10.52 1.28 3.43
N GLY A 336 -10.80 0.19 2.71
CA GLY A 336 -12.10 -0.09 2.11
C GLY A 336 -13.21 -0.26 3.16
N VAL A 337 -12.94 -0.98 4.25
CA VAL A 337 -13.90 -1.16 5.37
C VAL A 337 -14.19 0.17 6.08
N MET A 338 -13.18 1.03 6.26
CA MET A 338 -13.37 2.35 6.84
C MET A 338 -14.21 3.25 5.93
N LEU A 339 -13.96 3.22 4.63
CA LEU A 339 -14.73 3.98 3.63
C LEU A 339 -16.16 3.45 3.49
N GLN A 340 -16.37 2.13 3.61
CA GLN A 340 -17.72 1.56 3.65
C GLN A 340 -18.54 2.14 4.80
N ALA A 341 -17.95 2.26 5.98
CA ALA A 341 -18.63 2.87 7.13
C ALA A 341 -18.96 4.35 6.91
N ALA A 342 -18.23 5.04 6.02
CA ALA A 342 -18.38 6.46 5.72
C ALA A 342 -19.27 6.76 4.49
N GLN A 343 -19.83 5.75 3.81
CA GLN A 343 -20.58 5.95 2.55
C GLN A 343 -21.93 6.63 2.71
N ASN A 344 -22.44 6.80 3.93
CA ASN A 344 -23.71 7.49 4.17
C ASN A 344 -23.55 8.99 3.95
N ILE A 345 -24.47 9.60 3.18
CA ILE A 345 -24.47 11.04 2.86
C ILE A 345 -24.43 11.89 4.13
N GLN A 346 -25.13 11.49 5.19
CA GLN A 346 -25.10 12.22 6.47
C GLN A 346 -23.70 12.18 7.10
N THR A 347 -23.03 11.05 7.04
CA THR A 347 -21.66 10.89 7.55
C THR A 347 -20.71 11.78 6.77
N ILE A 348 -20.80 11.80 5.44
CA ILE A 348 -19.96 12.65 4.59
C ILE A 348 -20.16 14.15 4.91
N ALA A 349 -21.40 14.57 5.08
CA ALA A 349 -21.72 15.98 5.33
C ALA A 349 -21.34 16.45 6.77
N LEU A 350 -21.49 15.60 7.75
CA LEU A 350 -21.34 15.95 9.17
C LEU A 350 -19.99 15.54 9.75
N THR A 351 -19.36 14.51 9.20
CA THR A 351 -18.13 13.90 9.73
C THR A 351 -17.10 13.65 8.62
N PRO A 352 -16.67 14.70 7.87
CA PRO A 352 -15.83 14.55 6.69
C PRO A 352 -14.46 13.90 6.98
N TRP A 353 -13.99 13.93 8.23
CA TRP A 353 -12.75 13.26 8.64
C TRP A 353 -12.79 11.74 8.45
N GLN A 354 -13.96 11.13 8.39
CA GLN A 354 -14.09 9.70 8.12
C GLN A 354 -13.71 9.33 6.67
N LEU A 355 -13.55 10.32 5.78
CA LEU A 355 -13.05 10.13 4.41
C LEU A 355 -11.51 10.13 4.30
N ILE A 356 -10.77 10.38 5.39
CA ILE A 356 -9.31 10.40 5.39
C ILE A 356 -8.70 9.11 4.81
N PRO A 357 -9.25 7.90 4.99
CA PRO A 357 -8.73 6.70 4.33
C PRO A 357 -8.68 6.81 2.80
N ALA A 358 -9.58 7.57 2.16
CA ALA A 358 -9.53 7.81 0.71
C ALA A 358 -8.26 8.57 0.31
N ALA A 359 -7.84 9.56 1.11
CA ALA A 359 -6.59 10.26 0.85
C ALA A 359 -5.38 9.32 0.94
N PHE A 360 -5.37 8.36 1.88
CA PHE A 360 -4.31 7.36 1.98
C PHE A 360 -4.28 6.43 0.75
N VAL A 361 -5.46 6.00 0.26
CA VAL A 361 -5.56 5.24 -1.00
C VAL A 361 -4.98 6.03 -2.16
N ILE A 362 -5.38 7.30 -2.33
CA ILE A 362 -4.91 8.16 -3.42
C ILE A 362 -3.38 8.34 -3.34
N VAL A 363 -2.85 8.66 -2.16
CA VAL A 363 -1.41 8.85 -1.96
C VAL A 363 -0.64 7.58 -2.25
N ALA A 364 -1.10 6.41 -1.77
CA ALA A 364 -0.45 5.13 -2.04
C ALA A 364 -0.47 4.79 -3.54
N VAL A 365 -1.61 4.95 -4.20
CA VAL A 365 -1.78 4.68 -5.64
C VAL A 365 -0.87 5.59 -6.48
N LEU A 366 -0.85 6.89 -6.21
CA LEU A 366 0.02 7.83 -6.91
C LEU A 366 1.50 7.53 -6.66
N ALA A 367 1.87 7.23 -5.41
CA ALA A 367 3.25 6.90 -5.07
C ALA A 367 3.74 5.64 -5.77
N PHE A 368 2.93 4.57 -5.84
CA PHE A 368 3.32 3.37 -6.60
C PHE A 368 3.37 3.60 -8.10
N ASN A 369 2.47 4.40 -8.68
CA ASN A 369 2.51 4.74 -10.09
C ASN A 369 3.79 5.53 -10.43
N PHE A 370 4.08 6.62 -9.70
CA PHE A 370 5.30 7.41 -9.96
C PHE A 370 6.59 6.62 -9.71
N LEU A 371 6.61 5.74 -8.70
CA LEU A 371 7.74 4.85 -8.50
C LEU A 371 7.87 3.84 -9.65
N GLY A 372 6.75 3.23 -10.07
CA GLY A 372 6.73 2.25 -11.16
C GLY A 372 7.16 2.84 -12.48
N ASP A 373 6.69 4.05 -12.82
CA ASP A 373 7.12 4.78 -14.02
C ASP A 373 8.62 5.11 -13.95
N GLY A 374 9.09 5.65 -12.83
CA GLY A 374 10.52 5.94 -12.65
C GLY A 374 11.40 4.68 -12.67
N LEU A 375 10.92 3.53 -12.18
CA LEU A 375 11.62 2.25 -12.30
C LEU A 375 11.64 1.77 -13.76
N ARG A 376 10.56 1.97 -14.50
CA ARG A 376 10.47 1.63 -15.92
C ARG A 376 11.44 2.46 -16.74
N ASP A 377 11.47 3.78 -16.54
CA ASP A 377 12.38 4.69 -17.22
C ASP A 377 13.84 4.39 -16.87
N ALA A 378 14.12 4.10 -15.59
CA ALA A 378 15.46 3.71 -15.16
C ALA A 378 15.91 2.34 -15.71
N ALA A 379 14.96 1.45 -16.03
CA ALA A 379 15.21 0.13 -16.59
C ALA A 379 15.40 0.13 -18.10
N ASP A 380 14.99 1.19 -18.79
CA ASP A 380 15.14 1.32 -20.26
C ASP A 380 16.61 1.60 -20.61
N PRO A 381 17.29 0.71 -21.37
CA PRO A 381 18.67 0.94 -21.77
C PRO A 381 18.83 2.05 -22.81
N TYR A 382 17.74 2.45 -23.48
CA TYR A 382 17.72 3.42 -24.58
C TYR A 382 17.10 4.78 -24.19
N GLY A 383 16.69 4.97 -22.94
CA GLY A 383 16.10 6.22 -22.42
C GLY A 383 17.13 7.23 -21.93
#